data_c85fc263536c4fd769c7ce2b95db9902
#
_entry.id   c85fc263536c4fd769c7ce2b95db9902
#
_cell.length_a   1.000
_cell.length_b   1.000
_cell.length_c   1.000
_cell.angle_alpha   90.00
_cell.angle_beta   90.00
_cell.angle_gamma   90.00
#
_symmetry.space_group_name_H-M   'P 1'
#
loop_
_entity.id
_entity.type
_entity.pdbx_description
1 polymer ?
#
loop_
_entity_poly.entity_id
_entity_poly.type
_entity_poly.pdbx_seq_one_letter_code
_entity_poly.pdbx_strand_id
1 'polypeptide(L)'
;NSFYSDPYNAFGAFDYVMANPPFNVDEVSFDRVSGDARFNTYGVPRNSTKSAKKASDKKETVPNANYLWIGYFATALNEHGKAALVMANSASDAGKSEYEIRKKMIEEGIISQMVTLPSNMFSSVTLPATLWFFDKHKPQTDKKNEILFIDARNVFTQVDRAHRKFSDEQIKNLGIITRLYHGDTAAFVALLVEYREALAAAPEAAEDKETKTKAYWQAQIDWLTERFPDGEYRDVIGLCKAAKLDGEDGIIDQDYS
;
A
#
# COMPACT_ATOMS: atom_id res chain seq x y z
N ASN A 1 0.90 13.18 -24.57
CA ASN A 1 -0.04 12.37 -23.79
C ASN A 1 0.54 10.97 -23.65
N SER A 2 0.87 10.57 -22.43
CA SER A 2 1.55 9.31 -22.09
C SER A 2 0.80 8.06 -22.54
N PHE A 3 -0.50 8.12 -22.73
CA PHE A 3 -1.28 6.99 -23.24
C PHE A 3 -1.02 6.72 -24.74
N TYR A 4 -0.61 7.75 -25.50
CA TYR A 4 -0.53 7.65 -26.94
C TYR A 4 0.88 7.91 -27.51
N SER A 5 1.85 8.17 -26.64
CA SER A 5 3.24 8.43 -27.03
C SER A 5 4.18 7.89 -25.96
N ASP A 6 5.24 7.25 -26.40
CA ASP A 6 6.31 6.75 -25.52
C ASP A 6 7.67 7.25 -26.03
N PRO A 7 8.01 8.52 -25.76
CA PRO A 7 9.28 9.08 -26.21
C PRO A 7 10.50 8.50 -25.50
N TYR A 8 10.32 7.74 -24.43
CA TYR A 8 11.40 7.22 -23.60
C TYR A 8 11.58 5.71 -23.71
N ASN A 9 10.78 5.02 -24.54
CA ASN A 9 10.75 3.56 -24.62
C ASN A 9 10.70 2.93 -23.22
N ALA A 10 9.69 3.32 -22.47
CA ALA A 10 9.61 3.09 -21.03
C ALA A 10 9.42 1.61 -20.64
N PHE A 11 9.02 0.73 -21.57
CA PHE A 11 8.76 -0.68 -21.27
C PHE A 11 10.04 -1.39 -20.79
N GLY A 12 10.04 -1.88 -19.54
CA GLY A 12 11.16 -2.62 -18.95
C GLY A 12 12.43 -1.79 -18.69
N ALA A 13 12.33 -0.44 -18.69
CA ALA A 13 13.50 0.41 -18.74
C ALA A 13 14.01 0.90 -17.39
N PHE A 14 13.20 0.82 -16.31
CA PHE A 14 13.49 1.51 -15.07
C PHE A 14 13.68 0.56 -13.89
N ASP A 15 14.69 0.88 -13.04
CA ASP A 15 14.90 0.23 -11.74
C ASP A 15 13.89 0.73 -10.71
N TYR A 16 13.52 2.02 -10.76
CA TYR A 16 12.59 2.64 -9.82
C TYR A 16 11.60 3.53 -10.53
N VAL A 17 10.33 3.41 -10.13
CA VAL A 17 9.24 4.29 -10.56
C VAL A 17 8.50 4.81 -9.36
N MET A 18 8.35 6.13 -9.26
CA MET A 18 7.47 6.78 -8.29
C MET A 18 6.49 7.68 -9.03
N ALA A 19 5.20 7.52 -8.78
CA ALA A 19 4.20 8.28 -9.51
C ALA A 19 2.95 8.59 -8.67
N ASN A 20 2.41 9.77 -8.93
CA ASN A 20 1.09 10.20 -8.48
C ASN A 20 0.31 10.64 -9.73
N PRO A 21 -0.24 9.69 -10.50
CA PRO A 21 -0.96 10.01 -11.73
C PRO A 21 -2.31 10.65 -11.42
N PRO A 22 -2.90 11.37 -12.38
CA PRO A 22 -4.26 11.87 -12.23
C PRO A 22 -5.25 10.72 -12.12
N PHE A 23 -6.16 10.79 -11.12
CA PHE A 23 -7.15 9.75 -10.86
C PHE A 23 -8.35 9.86 -11.79
N ASN A 24 -8.94 8.72 -12.12
CA ASN A 24 -10.22 8.58 -12.83
C ASN A 24 -10.27 9.34 -14.16
N VAL A 25 -9.15 9.40 -14.88
CA VAL A 25 -9.14 9.97 -16.25
C VAL A 25 -10.04 9.09 -17.12
N ASP A 26 -10.96 9.71 -17.83
CA ASP A 26 -11.91 9.09 -18.74
C ASP A 26 -11.58 9.36 -20.21
N GLU A 27 -12.43 8.86 -21.10
CA GLU A 27 -12.34 9.07 -22.57
C GLU A 27 -11.04 8.59 -23.23
N VAL A 28 -10.27 7.71 -22.57
CA VAL A 28 -9.11 7.08 -23.21
C VAL A 28 -9.59 6.08 -24.27
N SER A 29 -9.12 6.22 -25.51
CA SER A 29 -9.49 5.33 -26.62
C SER A 29 -8.94 3.92 -26.40
N PHE A 30 -9.83 2.94 -26.28
CA PHE A 30 -9.46 1.53 -26.13
C PHE A 30 -8.62 1.04 -27.31
N ASP A 31 -9.04 1.33 -28.54
CA ASP A 31 -8.36 0.87 -29.76
C ASP A 31 -6.92 1.36 -29.84
N ARG A 32 -6.63 2.55 -29.29
CA ARG A 32 -5.29 3.13 -29.32
C ARG A 32 -4.34 2.56 -28.27
N VAL A 33 -4.84 1.99 -27.20
CA VAL A 33 -4.02 1.47 -26.08
C VAL A 33 -4.01 -0.05 -26.03
N SER A 34 -4.98 -0.73 -26.61
CA SER A 34 -5.15 -2.19 -26.53
C SER A 34 -4.05 -2.98 -27.22
N GLY A 35 -3.38 -2.41 -28.21
CA GLY A 35 -2.24 -3.01 -28.92
C GLY A 35 -0.87 -2.70 -28.30
N ASP A 36 -0.81 -1.82 -27.30
CA ASP A 36 0.43 -1.37 -26.70
C ASP A 36 0.82 -2.22 -25.49
N ALA A 37 2.03 -2.81 -25.50
CA ALA A 37 2.52 -3.67 -24.44
C ALA A 37 2.57 -3.00 -23.06
N ARG A 38 2.72 -1.69 -23.01
CA ARG A 38 2.70 -0.92 -21.76
C ARG A 38 1.38 -1.06 -21.01
N PHE A 39 0.28 -1.34 -21.71
CA PHE A 39 -1.07 -1.43 -21.13
C PHE A 39 -1.66 -2.83 -21.19
N ASN A 40 -1.37 -3.60 -22.28
CA ASN A 40 -2.03 -4.89 -22.49
C ASN A 40 -1.32 -6.07 -21.82
N THR A 41 -0.11 -5.91 -21.30
CA THR A 41 0.63 -6.96 -20.60
C THR A 41 -0.20 -7.59 -19.48
N TYR A 42 -0.85 -6.77 -18.67
CA TYR A 42 -1.76 -7.24 -17.61
C TYR A 42 -3.24 -7.20 -18.04
N GLY A 43 -3.54 -6.47 -19.10
CA GLY A 43 -4.87 -6.28 -19.66
C GLY A 43 -5.29 -4.82 -19.66
N VAL A 44 -6.22 -4.49 -20.56
CA VAL A 44 -6.77 -3.12 -20.69
C VAL A 44 -8.20 -3.10 -20.16
N PRO A 45 -8.56 -2.18 -19.26
CA PRO A 45 -9.93 -2.06 -18.75
C PRO A 45 -10.92 -1.81 -19.90
N ARG A 46 -12.05 -2.47 -19.85
CA ARG A 46 -13.09 -2.35 -20.88
C ARG A 46 -14.42 -1.91 -20.30
N ASN A 47 -15.07 -1.01 -20.96
CA ASN A 47 -16.46 -0.70 -20.68
C ASN A 47 -17.37 -1.70 -21.41
N SER A 48 -18.01 -2.60 -20.68
CA SER A 48 -19.00 -3.51 -21.25
C SER A 48 -20.33 -2.79 -21.43
N THR A 49 -20.43 -1.89 -22.41
CA THR A 49 -21.73 -1.27 -22.74
C THR A 49 -22.61 -2.28 -23.47
N LYS A 50 -23.64 -2.80 -22.77
CA LYS A 50 -24.67 -3.70 -23.31
C LYS A 50 -25.68 -2.99 -24.22
N SER A 51 -25.58 -1.69 -24.47
CA SER A 51 -26.59 -0.93 -25.21
C SER A 51 -25.98 0.02 -26.24
N ALA A 52 -25.71 -0.50 -27.42
CA ALA A 52 -25.58 0.37 -28.57
C ALA A 52 -26.51 -0.15 -29.70
N LYS A 53 -27.38 0.70 -30.14
CA LYS A 53 -28.39 0.41 -31.17
C LYS A 53 -27.83 0.25 -32.58
N LYS A 54 -26.55 0.53 -32.83
CA LYS A 54 -25.83 0.24 -34.10
C LYS A 54 -24.37 -0.10 -33.80
N ALA A 55 -23.86 -1.16 -34.37
CA ALA A 55 -22.49 -1.64 -34.19
C ALA A 55 -21.42 -0.73 -34.85
N SER A 56 -21.82 0.16 -35.77
CA SER A 56 -20.92 0.99 -36.59
C SER A 56 -20.41 2.26 -35.89
N ASP A 57 -20.99 2.68 -34.74
CA ASP A 57 -20.68 3.99 -34.11
C ASP A 57 -19.99 3.86 -32.74
N LYS A 58 -19.57 2.64 -32.36
CA LYS A 58 -18.97 2.37 -31.06
C LYS A 58 -17.48 2.61 -31.08
N LYS A 59 -17.05 3.79 -30.64
CA LYS A 59 -15.70 3.93 -30.07
C LYS A 59 -15.70 3.25 -28.70
N GLU A 60 -15.00 2.12 -28.57
CA GLU A 60 -14.74 1.53 -27.28
C GLU A 60 -13.83 2.47 -26.48
N THR A 61 -14.22 2.77 -25.27
CA THR A 61 -13.43 3.59 -24.34
C THR A 61 -13.07 2.78 -23.10
N VAL A 62 -11.99 3.18 -22.46
CA VAL A 62 -11.62 2.69 -21.14
C VAL A 62 -12.55 3.38 -20.12
N PRO A 63 -13.17 2.66 -19.17
CA PRO A 63 -14.11 3.24 -18.21
C PRO A 63 -13.47 4.30 -17.31
N ASN A 64 -12.24 4.06 -16.89
CA ASN A 64 -11.32 5.00 -16.27
C ASN A 64 -9.88 4.53 -16.48
N ALA A 65 -8.93 5.43 -16.37
CA ALA A 65 -7.52 5.14 -16.66
C ALA A 65 -6.71 4.67 -15.44
N ASN A 66 -7.32 4.42 -14.28
CA ASN A 66 -6.55 4.02 -13.09
C ASN A 66 -5.69 2.78 -13.37
N TYR A 67 -6.29 1.75 -13.98
CA TYR A 67 -5.55 0.53 -14.33
C TYR A 67 -4.65 0.65 -15.56
N LEU A 68 -4.84 1.67 -16.40
CA LEU A 68 -3.84 2.00 -17.42
C LEU A 68 -2.57 2.56 -16.76
N TRP A 69 -2.71 3.45 -15.77
CA TRP A 69 -1.57 3.94 -15.01
C TRP A 69 -0.86 2.83 -14.25
N ILE A 70 -1.62 1.98 -13.54
CA ILE A 70 -1.07 0.83 -12.82
C ILE A 70 -0.29 -0.08 -13.77
N GLY A 71 -0.89 -0.46 -14.90
CA GLY A 71 -0.24 -1.29 -15.93
C GLY A 71 1.01 -0.62 -16.51
N TYR A 72 0.93 0.64 -16.87
CA TYR A 72 2.04 1.41 -17.42
C TYR A 72 3.26 1.43 -16.51
N PHE A 73 3.05 1.77 -15.24
CA PHE A 73 4.16 1.85 -14.29
C PHE A 73 4.71 0.47 -13.92
N ALA A 74 3.85 -0.55 -13.82
CA ALA A 74 4.31 -1.92 -13.59
C ALA A 74 5.12 -2.48 -14.76
N THR A 75 4.75 -2.16 -16.02
CA THR A 75 5.47 -2.60 -17.22
C THR A 75 6.71 -1.75 -17.51
N ALA A 76 6.81 -0.56 -16.95
CA ALA A 76 8.00 0.28 -17.06
C ALA A 76 9.19 -0.27 -16.25
N LEU A 77 8.94 -1.13 -15.27
CA LEU A 77 9.96 -1.74 -14.43
C LEU A 77 10.73 -2.83 -15.20
N ASN A 78 12.05 -2.83 -15.03
CA ASN A 78 12.90 -3.95 -15.41
C ASN A 78 12.70 -5.17 -14.47
N GLU A 79 13.42 -6.26 -14.68
CA GLU A 79 13.27 -7.52 -13.95
C GLU A 79 13.49 -7.42 -12.43
N HIS A 80 14.22 -6.41 -11.97
CA HIS A 80 14.51 -6.15 -10.56
C HIS A 80 13.86 -4.85 -10.07
N GLY A 81 13.09 -4.20 -10.93
CA GLY A 81 12.53 -2.88 -10.69
C GLY A 81 11.45 -2.86 -9.63
N LYS A 82 11.34 -1.72 -8.93
CA LYS A 82 10.33 -1.46 -7.90
C LYS A 82 9.57 -0.18 -8.18
N ALA A 83 8.28 -0.18 -7.88
CA ALA A 83 7.46 1.03 -8.03
C ALA A 83 6.67 1.35 -6.77
N ALA A 84 6.42 2.64 -6.57
CA ALA A 84 5.48 3.16 -5.59
C ALA A 84 4.50 4.12 -6.26
N LEU A 85 3.22 3.81 -6.20
CA LEU A 85 2.16 4.58 -6.86
C LEU A 85 1.14 5.08 -5.85
N VAL A 86 0.72 6.32 -5.99
CA VAL A 86 -0.46 6.86 -5.31
C VAL A 86 -1.67 6.63 -6.21
N MET A 87 -2.66 5.90 -5.74
CA MET A 87 -3.87 5.59 -6.51
C MET A 87 -5.13 5.95 -5.73
N ALA A 88 -6.21 6.22 -6.45
CA ALA A 88 -7.53 6.35 -5.82
C ALA A 88 -7.89 5.04 -5.09
N ASN A 89 -8.48 5.16 -3.90
CA ASN A 89 -8.85 3.98 -3.11
C ASN A 89 -9.79 3.03 -3.87
N SER A 90 -10.65 3.58 -4.73
CA SER A 90 -11.54 2.80 -5.60
C SER A 90 -10.83 1.85 -6.58
N ALA A 91 -9.53 2.04 -6.84
CA ALA A 91 -8.77 1.10 -7.64
C ALA A 91 -8.53 -0.23 -6.90
N SER A 92 -8.52 -0.21 -5.57
CA SER A 92 -8.24 -1.40 -4.75
C SER A 92 -9.38 -2.42 -4.75
N ASP A 93 -10.63 -1.97 -4.92
CA ASP A 93 -11.84 -2.80 -4.91
C ASP A 93 -12.58 -2.83 -6.26
N ALA A 94 -12.00 -2.24 -7.30
CA ALA A 94 -12.58 -2.21 -8.64
C ALA A 94 -12.92 -3.61 -9.16
N GLY A 95 -14.11 -3.75 -9.72
CA GLY A 95 -14.65 -5.00 -10.24
C GLY A 95 -14.46 -5.21 -11.74
N LYS A 96 -15.10 -6.21 -12.32
CA LYS A 96 -15.16 -6.50 -13.76
C LYS A 96 -13.76 -6.68 -14.39
N SER A 97 -13.48 -5.99 -15.51
CA SER A 97 -12.19 -6.10 -16.21
C SER A 97 -11.01 -5.62 -15.38
N GLU A 98 -11.20 -4.66 -14.49
CA GLU A 98 -10.16 -4.16 -13.60
C GLU A 98 -9.81 -5.21 -12.53
N TYR A 99 -10.79 -5.97 -12.03
CA TYR A 99 -10.56 -7.12 -11.18
C TYR A 99 -9.67 -8.18 -11.86
N GLU A 100 -9.91 -8.49 -13.14
CA GLU A 100 -9.10 -9.49 -13.86
C GLU A 100 -7.64 -9.03 -14.03
N ILE A 101 -7.42 -7.74 -14.26
CA ILE A 101 -6.07 -7.15 -14.34
C ILE A 101 -5.37 -7.27 -12.98
N ARG A 102 -6.05 -6.88 -11.91
CA ARG A 102 -5.51 -6.98 -10.53
C ARG A 102 -5.21 -8.42 -10.16
N LYS A 103 -6.13 -9.34 -10.44
CA LYS A 103 -5.96 -10.77 -10.24
C LYS A 103 -4.68 -11.27 -10.91
N LYS A 104 -4.48 -10.93 -12.18
CA LYS A 104 -3.26 -11.31 -12.90
C LYS A 104 -1.99 -10.79 -12.26
N MET A 105 -1.97 -9.53 -11.83
CA MET A 105 -0.81 -8.94 -11.13
C MET A 105 -0.53 -9.63 -9.78
N ILE A 106 -1.58 -10.06 -9.07
CA ILE A 106 -1.47 -10.81 -7.82
C ILE A 106 -0.93 -12.22 -8.09
N GLU A 107 -1.47 -12.93 -9.07
CA GLU A 107 -1.04 -14.27 -9.45
C GLU A 107 0.41 -14.29 -9.99
N GLU A 108 0.83 -13.25 -10.68
CA GLU A 108 2.23 -13.04 -11.07
C GLU A 108 3.14 -12.65 -9.90
N GLY A 109 2.55 -12.30 -8.73
CA GLY A 109 3.27 -12.02 -7.51
C GLY A 109 3.98 -10.65 -7.46
N ILE A 110 3.68 -9.74 -8.38
CA ILE A 110 4.42 -8.46 -8.48
C ILE A 110 3.95 -7.38 -7.51
N ILE A 111 2.75 -7.48 -6.93
CA ILE A 111 2.28 -6.54 -5.91
C ILE A 111 2.92 -6.96 -4.57
N SER A 112 3.72 -6.07 -3.98
CA SER A 112 4.46 -6.36 -2.73
C SER A 112 3.79 -5.82 -1.49
N GLN A 113 3.18 -4.62 -1.60
CA GLN A 113 2.60 -3.95 -0.45
C GLN A 113 1.48 -3.01 -0.88
N MET A 114 0.50 -2.83 -0.01
CA MET A 114 -0.54 -1.82 -0.14
C MET A 114 -0.72 -1.08 1.19
N VAL A 115 -0.79 0.26 1.13
CA VAL A 115 -1.01 1.10 2.32
C VAL A 115 -2.21 1.98 2.09
N THR A 116 -3.26 1.81 2.88
CA THR A 116 -4.45 2.67 2.81
C THR A 116 -4.20 3.93 3.64
N LEU A 117 -4.28 5.09 2.99
CA LEU A 117 -4.00 6.39 3.60
C LEU A 117 -5.26 6.98 4.27
N PRO A 118 -5.09 7.87 5.27
CA PRO A 118 -6.18 8.69 5.78
C PRO A 118 -6.84 9.53 4.69
N SER A 119 -8.10 9.89 4.88
CA SER A 119 -8.73 10.96 4.10
C SER A 119 -8.06 12.31 4.39
N ASN A 120 -8.23 13.27 3.49
CA ASN A 120 -7.72 14.65 3.66
C ASN A 120 -6.18 14.77 3.78
N MET A 121 -5.44 13.82 3.19
CA MET A 121 -3.97 13.89 3.10
C MET A 121 -3.48 14.78 1.95
N PHE A 122 -4.35 15.11 1.01
CA PHE A 122 -4.03 15.93 -0.16
C PHE A 122 -4.86 17.21 -0.16
N SER A 123 -4.24 18.32 -0.53
CA SER A 123 -4.88 19.65 -0.48
C SER A 123 -6.10 19.79 -1.39
N SER A 124 -6.18 19.01 -2.46
CA SER A 124 -7.24 19.09 -3.48
C SER A 124 -8.19 17.90 -3.50
N VAL A 125 -7.93 16.85 -2.69
CA VAL A 125 -8.70 15.61 -2.70
C VAL A 125 -9.01 15.17 -1.28
N THR A 126 -10.28 15.15 -0.93
CA THR A 126 -10.75 14.70 0.40
C THR A 126 -10.86 13.18 0.53
N LEU A 127 -10.91 12.47 -0.60
CA LEU A 127 -11.04 11.01 -0.62
C LEU A 127 -9.73 10.33 -0.19
N PRO A 128 -9.82 9.17 0.47
CA PRO A 128 -8.64 8.39 0.79
C PRO A 128 -7.97 7.89 -0.48
N ALA A 129 -6.65 7.78 -0.43
CA ALA A 129 -5.84 7.14 -1.47
C ALA A 129 -5.18 5.89 -0.91
N THR A 130 -4.72 5.03 -1.81
CA THR A 130 -3.95 3.84 -1.47
C THR A 130 -2.60 3.91 -2.15
N LEU A 131 -1.54 3.62 -1.41
CA LEU A 131 -0.21 3.42 -1.99
C LEU A 131 -0.12 1.98 -2.48
N TRP A 132 0.31 1.81 -3.73
CA TRP A 132 0.58 0.52 -4.34
C TRP A 132 2.07 0.37 -4.54
N PHE A 133 2.62 -0.74 -4.05
CA PHE A 133 4.03 -1.06 -4.23
C PHE A 133 4.18 -2.30 -5.08
N PHE A 134 5.05 -2.21 -6.07
CA PHE A 134 5.39 -3.29 -6.97
C PHE A 134 6.86 -3.68 -6.81
N ASP A 135 7.14 -4.96 -6.91
CA ASP A 135 8.49 -5.52 -6.92
C ASP A 135 8.54 -6.65 -7.96
N LYS A 136 9.24 -6.41 -9.07
CA LYS A 136 9.38 -7.38 -10.17
C LYS A 136 10.27 -8.56 -9.80
N HIS A 137 11.09 -8.44 -8.76
CA HIS A 137 11.92 -9.53 -8.27
C HIS A 137 11.17 -10.43 -7.26
N LYS A 138 10.14 -9.94 -6.61
CA LYS A 138 9.37 -10.67 -5.59
C LYS A 138 8.88 -12.06 -6.03
N PRO A 139 8.45 -12.30 -7.30
CA PRO A 139 8.06 -13.63 -7.76
C PRO A 139 9.14 -14.72 -7.65
N GLN A 140 10.41 -14.30 -7.51
CA GLN A 140 11.57 -15.20 -7.38
C GLN A 140 11.98 -15.42 -5.92
N THR A 141 11.25 -14.84 -4.97
CA THR A 141 11.50 -14.93 -3.52
C THR A 141 10.45 -15.82 -2.84
N ASP A 142 10.70 -16.15 -1.57
CA ASP A 142 9.75 -16.85 -0.70
C ASP A 142 8.45 -16.05 -0.46
N LYS A 143 8.48 -14.74 -0.69
CA LYS A 143 7.34 -13.82 -0.55
C LYS A 143 6.44 -13.72 -1.80
N LYS A 144 6.64 -14.57 -2.79
CA LYS A 144 5.85 -14.54 -4.04
C LYS A 144 4.34 -14.45 -3.79
N ASN A 145 3.83 -15.24 -2.87
CA ASN A 145 2.40 -15.37 -2.58
C ASN A 145 1.93 -14.50 -1.41
N GLU A 146 2.75 -13.56 -0.98
CA GLU A 146 2.45 -12.65 0.13
C GLU A 146 2.26 -11.22 -0.37
N ILE A 147 1.37 -10.48 0.27
CA ILE A 147 1.20 -9.04 0.10
C ILE A 147 1.08 -8.43 1.49
N LEU A 148 1.89 -7.43 1.80
CA LEU A 148 1.76 -6.69 3.04
C LEU A 148 0.64 -5.64 2.89
N PHE A 149 -0.40 -5.74 3.71
CA PHE A 149 -1.42 -4.71 3.82
C PHE A 149 -1.20 -3.89 5.09
N ILE A 150 -1.16 -2.57 4.96
CA ILE A 150 -1.08 -1.64 6.09
C ILE A 150 -2.29 -0.72 6.04
N ASP A 151 -3.11 -0.78 7.07
CA ASP A 151 -4.19 0.17 7.27
C ASP A 151 -3.70 1.38 8.08
N ALA A 152 -3.39 2.46 7.39
CA ALA A 152 -2.96 3.70 8.01
C ALA A 152 -4.08 4.76 8.12
N ARG A 153 -5.36 4.38 7.90
CA ARG A 153 -6.49 5.34 7.89
C ARG A 153 -6.61 6.15 9.17
N ASN A 154 -6.22 5.56 10.29
CA ASN A 154 -6.26 6.18 11.61
C ASN A 154 -4.89 6.69 12.11
N VAL A 155 -3.85 6.60 11.27
CA VAL A 155 -2.50 7.09 11.57
C VAL A 155 -2.33 8.46 10.93
N PHE A 156 -2.45 9.53 11.69
CA PHE A 156 -2.23 10.88 11.16
C PHE A 156 -2.06 11.91 12.27
N THR A 157 -1.49 13.05 11.91
CA THR A 157 -1.51 14.26 12.71
C THR A 157 -2.48 15.25 12.06
N GLN A 158 -3.45 15.73 12.83
CA GLN A 158 -4.39 16.74 12.36
C GLN A 158 -3.67 18.09 12.27
N VAL A 159 -3.60 18.67 11.07
CA VAL A 159 -2.98 19.98 10.85
C VAL A 159 -3.99 21.11 11.11
N ASP A 160 -5.17 20.97 10.52
CA ASP A 160 -6.31 21.84 10.70
C ASP A 160 -7.62 21.06 10.48
N ARG A 161 -8.76 21.75 10.44
CA ARG A 161 -10.07 21.11 10.31
C ARG A 161 -10.21 20.25 9.03
N ALA A 162 -9.48 20.58 7.98
CA ALA A 162 -9.61 19.96 6.66
C ALA A 162 -8.37 19.16 6.21
N HIS A 163 -7.23 19.28 6.91
CA HIS A 163 -5.97 18.71 6.45
C HIS A 163 -5.33 17.81 7.49
N ARG A 164 -4.80 16.70 7.01
CA ARG A 164 -4.04 15.71 7.76
C ARG A 164 -2.67 15.52 7.14
N LYS A 165 -1.70 15.12 7.96
CA LYS A 165 -0.36 14.71 7.49
C LYS A 165 0.17 13.57 8.34
N PHE A 166 1.14 12.85 7.85
CA PHE A 166 1.99 12.03 8.71
C PHE A 166 3.02 12.91 9.42
N SER A 167 3.28 12.63 10.69
CA SER A 167 4.51 13.10 11.35
C SER A 167 5.70 12.26 10.89
N ASP A 168 6.92 12.77 11.13
CA ASP A 168 8.14 12.03 10.81
C ASP A 168 8.20 10.70 11.57
N GLU A 169 7.70 10.68 12.81
CA GLU A 169 7.60 9.46 13.61
C GLU A 169 6.62 8.45 13.02
N GLN A 170 5.45 8.89 12.56
CA GLN A 170 4.48 8.02 11.90
C GLN A 170 5.04 7.44 10.60
N ILE A 171 5.76 8.24 9.81
CA ILE A 171 6.45 7.76 8.59
C ILE A 171 7.53 6.73 8.96
N LYS A 172 8.34 7.01 10.00
CA LYS A 172 9.35 6.08 10.52
C LYS A 172 8.73 4.75 10.91
N ASN A 173 7.63 4.77 11.66
CA ASN A 173 6.94 3.56 12.11
C ASN A 173 6.37 2.74 10.96
N LEU A 174 5.69 3.36 10.00
CA LEU A 174 5.20 2.68 8.80
C LEU A 174 6.36 2.07 7.98
N GLY A 175 7.47 2.80 7.87
CA GLY A 175 8.68 2.31 7.23
C GLY A 175 9.31 1.11 7.95
N ILE A 176 9.30 1.09 9.29
CA ILE A 176 9.81 -0.02 10.10
C ILE A 176 8.96 -1.27 9.92
N ILE A 177 7.63 -1.17 9.82
CA ILE A 177 6.75 -2.30 9.51
C ILE A 177 7.15 -2.92 8.17
N THR A 178 7.39 -2.10 7.15
CA THR A 178 7.84 -2.57 5.83
C THR A 178 9.20 -3.25 5.91
N ARG A 179 10.17 -2.69 6.64
CA ARG A 179 11.50 -3.28 6.85
C ARG A 179 11.41 -4.61 7.57
N LEU A 180 10.58 -4.69 8.60
CA LEU A 180 10.34 -5.93 9.36
C LEU A 180 9.76 -7.03 8.47
N TYR A 181 8.79 -6.68 7.61
CA TYR A 181 8.26 -7.62 6.60
C TYR A 181 9.34 -8.16 5.67
N HIS A 182 10.36 -7.36 5.35
CA HIS A 182 11.50 -7.77 4.54
C HIS A 182 12.62 -8.45 5.35
N GLY A 183 12.43 -8.71 6.65
CA GLY A 183 13.39 -9.41 7.51
C GLY A 183 14.44 -8.50 8.15
N ASP A 184 14.35 -7.17 7.97
CA ASP A 184 15.22 -6.20 8.66
C ASP A 184 14.67 -5.89 10.05
N THR A 185 15.13 -6.64 11.03
CA THR A 185 14.68 -6.54 12.43
C THR A 185 15.40 -5.45 13.22
N ALA A 186 16.59 -5.03 12.79
CA ALA A 186 17.42 -4.12 13.57
C ALA A 186 16.74 -2.77 13.85
N ALA A 187 16.04 -2.21 12.86
CA ALA A 187 15.32 -0.96 13.02
C ALA A 187 14.13 -1.06 14.00
N PHE A 188 13.47 -2.21 14.02
CA PHE A 188 12.38 -2.47 14.97
C PHE A 188 12.89 -2.59 16.40
N VAL A 189 13.99 -3.32 16.62
CA VAL A 189 14.64 -3.41 17.94
C VAL A 189 15.06 -2.03 18.44
N ALA A 190 15.71 -1.23 17.59
CA ALA A 190 16.10 0.14 17.92
C ALA A 190 14.89 1.00 18.31
N LEU A 191 13.76 0.87 17.60
CA LEU A 191 12.53 1.57 17.92
C LEU A 191 11.97 1.17 19.29
N LEU A 192 11.99 -0.13 19.63
CA LEU A 192 11.54 -0.60 20.95
C LEU A 192 12.40 -0.01 22.08
N VAL A 193 13.71 0.07 21.90
CA VAL A 193 14.62 0.71 22.87
C VAL A 193 14.27 2.19 23.02
N GLU A 194 14.11 2.91 21.91
CA GLU A 194 13.74 4.32 21.90
C GLU A 194 12.41 4.59 22.64
N TYR A 195 11.39 3.77 22.38
CA TYR A 195 10.10 3.91 23.06
C TYR A 195 10.16 3.56 24.55
N ARG A 196 10.96 2.56 24.91
CA ARG A 196 11.19 2.22 26.33
C ARG A 196 11.85 3.37 27.07
N GLU A 197 12.86 4.00 26.48
CA GLU A 197 13.54 5.16 27.07
C GLU A 197 12.61 6.36 27.16
N ALA A 198 11.83 6.65 26.13
CA ALA A 198 10.85 7.73 26.13
C ALA A 198 9.77 7.51 27.19
N LEU A 199 9.26 6.29 27.35
CA LEU A 199 8.30 5.94 28.40
C LEU A 199 8.89 6.08 29.79
N ALA A 200 10.15 5.66 30.00
CA ALA A 200 10.82 5.81 31.28
C ALA A 200 10.95 7.28 31.68
N ALA A 201 11.24 8.16 30.70
CA ALA A 201 11.38 9.61 30.92
C ALA A 201 10.03 10.34 31.01
N ALA A 202 8.92 9.75 30.57
CA ALA A 202 7.62 10.41 30.58
C ALA A 202 7.09 10.58 32.02
N PRO A 203 6.51 11.75 32.36
CA PRO A 203 5.82 11.93 33.63
C PRO A 203 4.64 10.95 33.74
N GLU A 204 4.29 10.54 34.96
CA GLU A 204 3.05 9.79 35.18
C GLU A 204 1.88 10.67 34.77
N ALA A 205 1.24 10.33 33.68
CA ALA A 205 0.04 11.02 33.22
C ALA A 205 -1.12 10.68 34.14
N ALA A 206 -1.94 11.67 34.48
CA ALA A 206 -3.23 11.43 35.10
C ALA A 206 -4.06 10.49 34.22
N GLU A 207 -4.74 9.53 34.82
CA GLU A 207 -5.60 8.58 34.13
C GLU A 207 -6.67 9.32 33.32
N ASP A 208 -6.50 9.36 32.00
CA ASP A 208 -7.57 9.71 31.08
C ASP A 208 -8.20 8.41 30.61
N LYS A 209 -9.54 8.35 30.58
CA LYS A 209 -10.29 7.14 30.25
C LYS A 209 -10.07 6.63 28.81
N GLU A 210 -9.50 7.45 27.94
CA GLU A 210 -9.24 7.15 26.54
C GLU A 210 -7.76 6.82 26.25
N THR A 211 -6.85 7.14 27.15
CA THR A 211 -5.41 6.84 26.98
C THR A 211 -5.00 5.66 27.85
N LYS A 212 -4.44 4.66 27.24
CA LYS A 212 -3.84 3.54 27.98
C LYS A 212 -2.69 4.04 28.83
N THR A 213 -2.61 3.59 30.07
CA THR A 213 -1.64 4.09 31.06
C THR A 213 -0.20 3.81 30.63
N LYS A 214 0.75 4.61 31.15
CA LYS A 214 2.20 4.37 31.00
C LYS A 214 2.56 2.91 31.35
N ALA A 215 1.97 2.36 32.40
CA ALA A 215 2.17 0.99 32.83
C ALA A 215 1.73 -0.04 31.77
N TYR A 216 0.64 0.20 31.05
CA TYR A 216 0.20 -0.66 29.96
C TYR A 216 1.23 -0.69 28.84
N TRP A 217 1.69 0.46 28.35
CA TRP A 217 2.67 0.53 27.28
C TRP A 217 4.03 -0.04 27.69
N GLN A 218 4.45 0.20 28.94
CA GLN A 218 5.66 -0.38 29.46
C GLN A 218 5.59 -1.93 29.47
N ALA A 219 4.46 -2.49 29.92
CA ALA A 219 4.26 -3.93 29.91
C ALA A 219 4.31 -4.53 28.49
N GLN A 220 3.78 -3.81 27.48
CA GLN A 220 3.85 -4.27 26.09
C GLN A 220 5.30 -4.26 25.56
N ILE A 221 6.06 -3.23 25.85
CA ILE A 221 7.46 -3.11 25.43
C ILE A 221 8.33 -4.16 26.14
N ASP A 222 8.14 -4.34 27.44
CA ASP A 222 8.87 -5.31 28.24
C ASP A 222 8.57 -6.74 27.73
N TRP A 223 7.31 -7.04 27.43
CA TRP A 223 6.89 -8.29 26.85
C TRP A 223 7.57 -8.56 25.48
N LEU A 224 7.60 -7.58 24.59
CA LEU A 224 8.28 -7.68 23.30
C LEU A 224 9.79 -7.88 23.50
N THR A 225 10.41 -7.09 24.35
CA THR A 225 11.85 -7.15 24.63
C THR A 225 12.27 -8.49 25.21
N GLU A 226 11.47 -9.08 26.11
CA GLU A 226 11.73 -10.40 26.71
C GLU A 226 11.69 -11.52 25.68
N ARG A 227 10.77 -11.46 24.73
CA ARG A 227 10.60 -12.48 23.68
C ARG A 227 11.58 -12.35 22.54
N PHE A 228 12.21 -11.20 22.42
CA PHE A 228 13.14 -10.90 21.32
C PHE A 228 14.49 -10.37 21.85
N PRO A 229 15.13 -11.06 22.82
CA PRO A 229 16.32 -10.54 23.49
C PRO A 229 17.50 -10.32 22.54
N ASP A 230 17.59 -11.14 21.48
CA ASP A 230 18.71 -11.13 20.54
C ASP A 230 18.36 -10.43 19.21
N GLY A 231 17.19 -9.81 19.12
CA GLY A 231 16.72 -9.16 17.89
C GLY A 231 16.41 -10.09 16.73
N GLU A 232 16.33 -11.40 16.97
CA GLU A 232 15.91 -12.38 15.97
C GLU A 232 14.39 -12.55 15.94
N TYR A 233 13.72 -11.74 15.13
CA TYR A 233 12.27 -11.75 14.98
C TYR A 233 11.84 -12.54 13.74
N ARG A 234 11.94 -13.85 13.80
CA ARG A 234 11.63 -14.70 12.64
C ARG A 234 10.13 -14.85 12.36
N ASP A 235 9.30 -14.67 13.38
CA ASP A 235 7.85 -14.84 13.25
C ASP A 235 7.10 -13.95 14.26
N VAL A 236 7.04 -12.66 14.00
CA VAL A 236 6.31 -11.70 14.86
C VAL A 236 4.81 -12.02 14.91
N ILE A 237 4.21 -12.42 13.79
CA ILE A 237 2.79 -12.75 13.72
C ILE A 237 2.50 -14.02 14.52
N GLY A 238 3.32 -15.05 14.37
CA GLY A 238 3.21 -16.29 15.15
C GLY A 238 3.38 -16.06 16.64
N LEU A 239 4.30 -15.18 17.04
CA LEU A 239 4.51 -14.79 18.43
C LEU A 239 3.34 -14.00 19.01
N CYS A 240 2.78 -13.06 18.26
CA CYS A 240 1.60 -12.31 18.67
C CYS A 240 0.40 -13.25 18.87
N LYS A 241 0.20 -14.23 17.98
CA LYS A 241 -0.84 -15.26 18.11
C LYS A 241 -0.58 -16.17 19.31
N ALA A 242 0.65 -16.65 19.49
CA ALA A 242 1.04 -17.51 20.62
C ALA A 242 0.85 -16.81 21.96
N ALA A 243 1.04 -15.50 22.00
CA ALA A 243 0.84 -14.69 23.20
C ALA A 243 -0.62 -14.28 23.42
N LYS A 244 -1.54 -14.69 22.54
CA LYS A 244 -2.95 -14.25 22.57
C LYS A 244 -3.11 -12.72 22.54
N LEU A 245 -2.22 -12.04 21.82
CA LEU A 245 -2.29 -10.59 21.61
C LEU A 245 -3.25 -10.23 20.48
N ASP A 246 -4.02 -11.18 20.01
CA ASP A 246 -5.02 -11.14 18.98
C ASP A 246 -6.46 -11.01 19.54
N GLY A 247 -6.63 -10.52 20.76
CA GLY A 247 -7.93 -10.31 21.40
C GLY A 247 -8.20 -8.86 21.75
N GLU A 248 -9.35 -8.60 22.39
CA GLU A 248 -9.80 -7.25 22.80
C GLU A 248 -8.75 -6.45 23.62
N ASP A 249 -7.81 -7.16 24.26
CA ASP A 249 -6.70 -6.59 25.02
C ASP A 249 -5.34 -6.75 24.33
N GLY A 250 -5.31 -7.16 23.05
CA GLY A 250 -4.08 -7.45 22.32
C GLY A 250 -3.47 -6.25 21.59
N ILE A 251 -2.20 -6.38 21.17
CA ILE A 251 -1.50 -5.40 20.32
C ILE A 251 -2.03 -5.47 18.88
N ILE A 252 -2.55 -6.63 18.46
CA ILE A 252 -3.13 -6.86 17.14
C ILE A 252 -4.64 -6.93 17.30
N ASP A 253 -5.31 -5.93 16.79
CA ASP A 253 -6.76 -5.92 16.66
C ASP A 253 -7.14 -6.81 15.46
N GLN A 254 -7.99 -7.82 15.67
CA GLN A 254 -8.45 -8.74 14.61
C GLN A 254 -9.56 -8.16 13.73
N ASP A 255 -10.12 -7.01 14.08
CA ASP A 255 -11.24 -6.40 13.36
C ASP A 255 -10.86 -5.69 12.04
N TYR A 256 -9.70 -6.02 11.46
CA TYR A 256 -9.31 -5.57 10.13
C TYR A 256 -9.53 -6.63 9.03
N SER A 257 -10.60 -7.41 9.16
CA SER A 257 -11.05 -8.31 8.08
C SER A 257 -11.90 -7.57 7.03
#